data_20e9f771040f12374116aa6e802ed05c
#
_entry.id   20e9f771040f12374116aa6e802ed05c
#
_cell.length_a   1.000
_cell.length_b   1.000
_cell.length_c   1.000
_cell.angle_alpha   90.00
_cell.angle_beta   90.00
_cell.angle_gamma   90.00
#
_symmetry.space_group_name_H-M   'P 1'
#
loop_
_entity.id
_entity.type
_entity.pdbx_description
1 polymer ?
#
loop_
_entity_poly.entity_id
_entity_poly.type
_entity_poly.pdbx_seq_one_letter_code
_entity_poly.pdbx_strand_id
1 'polypeptide(L)'
;MELNVRGRLPKGGIAIVGSRWPPPQAAAFAYRLAYGLREPVVAGLAPGVDVAAHRGALAAGVPTVAFVGYGFGATDPPEHVELEDAIVRAGGAVATMLIPGTPASEQSRIQRDRLQAEQARAVVLVCSEIGGGALFTMRFAKELGRARYAVVPPDDADGDPSWAGNLQSLADGAEPLPFDVAAALAILDYRKR
;
A
#
# COMPACT_ATOMS: atom_id res chain seq x y z
N MET A 1 -18.56 1.49 -13.20
CA MET A 1 -18.73 0.53 -12.09
C MET A 1 -18.78 1.35 -10.80
N GLU A 2 -19.71 1.02 -9.93
CA GLU A 2 -19.90 1.71 -8.66
C GLU A 2 -18.90 1.18 -7.61
N LEU A 3 -18.34 2.06 -6.80
CA LEU A 3 -17.46 1.71 -5.70
C LEU A 3 -18.30 1.39 -4.46
N ASN A 4 -18.25 0.15 -4.00
CA ASN A 4 -18.85 -0.27 -2.74
C ASN A 4 -17.90 0.09 -1.59
N VAL A 5 -18.38 0.77 -0.56
CA VAL A 5 -17.57 1.23 0.56
C VAL A 5 -18.20 0.81 1.89
N ARG A 6 -17.42 0.18 2.74
CA ARG A 6 -17.74 -0.08 4.14
C ARG A 6 -16.87 0.83 5.02
N GLY A 7 -17.47 1.69 5.81
CA GLY A 7 -16.80 2.70 6.62
C GLY A 7 -16.81 4.09 5.97
N ARG A 8 -15.85 4.93 6.34
CA ARG A 8 -15.70 6.30 5.82
C ARG A 8 -14.45 6.42 4.96
N LEU A 9 -14.63 6.58 3.66
CA LEU A 9 -13.51 6.76 2.73
C LEU A 9 -12.80 8.11 3.01
N PRO A 10 -11.54 8.11 3.48
CA PRO A 10 -10.79 9.33 3.68
C PRO A 10 -10.40 9.94 2.34
N LYS A 11 -10.11 11.24 2.31
CA LYS A 11 -9.62 11.91 1.09
C LYS A 11 -8.10 11.85 1.01
N GLY A 12 -7.59 11.53 -0.18
CA GLY A 12 -6.13 11.50 -0.44
C GLY A 12 -5.41 10.42 0.38
N GLY A 13 -4.17 10.71 0.74
CA GLY A 13 -3.30 9.82 1.52
C GLY A 13 -2.07 9.36 0.78
N ILE A 14 -1.31 8.47 1.40
CA ILE A 14 -0.14 7.81 0.82
C ILE A 14 -0.44 6.32 0.66
N ALA A 15 -0.28 5.80 -0.55
CA ALA A 15 -0.32 4.37 -0.78
C ALA A 15 1.03 3.75 -0.37
N ILE A 16 0.98 2.75 0.49
CA ILE A 16 2.13 1.94 0.90
C ILE A 16 1.90 0.53 0.37
N VAL A 17 2.74 0.12 -0.56
CA VAL A 17 2.59 -1.14 -1.30
C VAL A 17 3.89 -1.95 -1.32
N GLY A 18 3.77 -3.26 -1.52
CA GLY A 18 4.96 -4.11 -1.59
C GLY A 18 4.66 -5.60 -1.64
N SER A 19 5.69 -6.38 -1.39
CA SER A 19 5.64 -7.83 -1.40
C SER A 19 4.66 -8.39 -0.37
N ARG A 20 4.04 -9.52 -0.71
CA ARG A 20 3.25 -10.35 0.22
C ARG A 20 4.14 -11.12 1.22
N TRP A 21 5.39 -11.33 0.86
CA TRP A 21 6.40 -12.06 1.63
C TRP A 21 7.65 -11.21 1.79
N PRO A 22 7.54 -10.02 2.45
CA PRO A 22 8.67 -9.12 2.59
C PRO A 22 9.71 -9.68 3.58
N PRO A 23 10.99 -9.31 3.43
CA PRO A 23 11.95 -9.44 4.52
C PRO A 23 11.41 -8.78 5.80
N PRO A 24 11.71 -9.33 7.01
CA PRO A 24 11.19 -8.79 8.26
C PRO A 24 11.47 -7.30 8.47
N GLN A 25 12.65 -6.82 8.07
CA GLN A 25 13.02 -5.40 8.16
C GLN A 25 12.16 -4.52 7.24
N ALA A 26 11.75 -5.01 6.06
CA ALA A 26 10.88 -4.28 5.15
C ALA A 26 9.44 -4.18 5.69
N ALA A 27 8.91 -5.26 6.28
CA ALA A 27 7.62 -5.21 6.96
C ALA A 27 7.64 -4.24 8.16
N ALA A 28 8.70 -4.27 8.97
CA ALA A 28 8.89 -3.35 10.08
C ALA A 28 9.04 -1.89 9.62
N PHE A 29 9.69 -1.66 8.48
CA PHE A 29 9.77 -0.33 7.86
C PHE A 29 8.38 0.15 7.43
N ALA A 30 7.58 -0.66 6.72
CA ALA A 30 6.23 -0.32 6.31
C ALA A 30 5.33 0.06 7.49
N TYR A 31 5.37 -0.72 8.57
CA TYR A 31 4.65 -0.44 9.81
C TYR A 31 5.07 0.91 10.40
N ARG A 32 6.37 1.14 10.60
CA ARG A 32 6.90 2.38 11.21
C ARG A 32 6.67 3.60 10.34
N LEU A 33 6.78 3.46 9.01
CA LEU A 33 6.46 4.54 8.07
C LEU A 33 4.99 4.94 8.21
N ALA A 34 4.06 3.97 8.14
CA ALA A 34 2.63 4.22 8.29
C ALA A 34 2.30 4.83 9.66
N TYR A 35 2.93 4.36 10.74
CA TYR A 35 2.79 4.91 12.09
C TYR A 35 3.20 6.39 12.18
N GLY A 36 4.24 6.79 11.45
CA GLY A 36 4.75 8.18 11.47
C GLY A 36 3.97 9.16 10.57
N LEU A 37 3.17 8.66 9.63
CA LEU A 37 2.39 9.51 8.73
C LEU A 37 1.32 10.32 9.48
N ARG A 38 1.01 11.52 8.97
CA ARG A 38 -0.03 12.43 9.48
C ARG A 38 -1.22 12.55 8.52
N GLU A 39 -1.36 11.61 7.61
CA GLU A 39 -2.39 11.56 6.59
C GLU A 39 -2.82 10.12 6.32
N PRO A 40 -3.99 9.90 5.69
CA PRO A 40 -4.51 8.56 5.47
C PRO A 40 -3.52 7.63 4.78
N VAL A 41 -3.50 6.38 5.21
CA VAL A 41 -2.74 5.31 4.56
C VAL A 41 -3.65 4.54 3.62
N VAL A 42 -3.16 4.27 2.41
CA VAL A 42 -3.86 3.48 1.39
C VAL A 42 -3.10 2.19 1.16
N ALA A 43 -3.76 1.06 1.16
CA ALA A 43 -3.15 -0.22 0.79
C ALA A 43 -4.21 -1.22 0.31
N GLY A 44 -3.81 -2.47 0.03
CA GLY A 44 -4.71 -3.44 -0.59
C GLY A 44 -5.17 -4.58 0.30
N LEU A 45 -4.73 -4.61 1.54
CA LEU A 45 -4.99 -5.68 2.50
C LEU A 45 -4.38 -7.05 2.12
N ALA A 46 -3.40 -7.10 1.23
CA ALA A 46 -2.62 -8.30 0.99
C ALA A 46 -1.73 -8.63 2.21
N PRO A 47 -1.34 -9.89 2.43
CA PRO A 47 -0.31 -10.23 3.41
C PRO A 47 0.95 -9.39 3.24
N GLY A 48 1.78 -9.29 4.26
CA GLY A 48 3.08 -8.61 4.19
C GLY A 48 3.00 -7.10 4.34
N VAL A 49 3.47 -6.37 3.34
CA VAL A 49 3.62 -4.89 3.40
C VAL A 49 2.29 -4.20 3.65
N ASP A 50 1.22 -4.57 2.96
CA ASP A 50 -0.09 -3.92 3.09
C ASP A 50 -0.63 -4.05 4.52
N VAL A 51 -0.61 -5.26 5.09
CA VAL A 51 -1.03 -5.52 6.47
C VAL A 51 -0.18 -4.76 7.48
N ALA A 52 1.14 -4.70 7.27
CA ALA A 52 2.04 -3.95 8.13
C ALA A 52 1.71 -2.45 8.11
N ALA A 53 1.43 -1.90 6.94
CA ALA A 53 1.03 -0.50 6.76
C ALA A 53 -0.31 -0.19 7.46
N HIS A 54 -1.33 -1.03 7.28
CA HIS A 54 -2.62 -0.85 7.96
C HIS A 54 -2.47 -0.89 9.49
N ARG A 55 -1.71 -1.87 10.01
CA ARG A 55 -1.45 -1.98 11.46
C ARG A 55 -0.71 -0.77 12.01
N GLY A 56 0.28 -0.24 11.27
CA GLY A 56 1.00 0.98 11.64
C GLY A 56 0.07 2.20 11.72
N ALA A 57 -0.78 2.40 10.72
CA ALA A 57 -1.76 3.48 10.69
C ALA A 57 -2.76 3.37 11.85
N LEU A 58 -3.31 2.16 12.09
CA LEU A 58 -4.24 1.91 13.20
C LEU A 58 -3.59 2.21 14.56
N ALA A 59 -2.35 1.78 14.77
CA ALA A 59 -1.61 2.04 16.01
C ALA A 59 -1.34 3.53 16.25
N ALA A 60 -1.23 4.32 15.18
CA ALA A 60 -1.08 5.78 15.23
C ALA A 60 -2.41 6.54 15.34
N GLY A 61 -3.55 5.86 15.25
CA GLY A 61 -4.87 6.50 15.15
C GLY A 61 -5.09 7.26 13.84
N VAL A 62 -4.35 6.91 12.79
CA VAL A 62 -4.48 7.52 11.46
C VAL A 62 -5.47 6.71 10.64
N PRO A 63 -6.45 7.35 9.96
CA PRO A 63 -7.38 6.63 9.09
C PRO A 63 -6.64 5.86 7.99
N THR A 64 -7.12 4.66 7.69
CA THR A 64 -6.57 3.86 6.59
C THR A 64 -7.68 3.31 5.71
N VAL A 65 -7.39 3.11 4.42
CA VAL A 65 -8.33 2.52 3.47
C VAL A 65 -7.71 1.32 2.78
N ALA A 66 -8.45 0.21 2.81
CA ALA A 66 -8.12 -1.00 2.10
C ALA A 66 -8.96 -1.08 0.81
N PHE A 67 -8.31 -0.98 -0.35
CA PHE A 67 -8.94 -1.36 -1.62
C PHE A 67 -8.73 -2.85 -1.83
N VAL A 68 -9.81 -3.62 -1.94
CA VAL A 68 -9.74 -5.08 -1.99
C VAL A 68 -10.21 -5.63 -3.34
N GLY A 69 -9.62 -6.76 -3.74
CA GLY A 69 -9.92 -7.43 -5.00
C GLY A 69 -11.01 -8.51 -4.89
N TYR A 70 -11.82 -8.48 -3.84
CA TYR A 70 -12.96 -9.37 -3.58
C TYR A 70 -14.19 -8.56 -3.19
N GLY A 71 -15.37 -9.15 -3.29
CA GLY A 71 -16.62 -8.56 -2.80
C GLY A 71 -16.79 -8.77 -1.29
N PHE A 72 -17.51 -7.88 -0.61
CA PHE A 72 -17.74 -8.01 0.83
C PHE A 72 -18.29 -9.39 1.20
N GLY A 73 -17.77 -9.98 2.26
CA GLY A 73 -18.09 -11.34 2.71
C GLY A 73 -17.24 -12.44 2.07
N ALA A 74 -16.33 -12.12 1.12
CA ALA A 74 -15.39 -13.05 0.53
C ALA A 74 -13.92 -12.65 0.82
N THR A 75 -13.66 -12.23 2.06
CA THR A 75 -12.34 -11.73 2.50
C THR A 75 -11.23 -12.72 2.15
N ASP A 76 -10.17 -12.21 1.48
CA ASP A 76 -9.05 -12.99 1.01
C ASP A 76 -7.72 -12.29 1.38
N PRO A 77 -6.88 -12.90 2.23
CA PRO A 77 -7.13 -14.18 2.91
C PRO A 77 -8.11 -14.05 4.09
N PRO A 78 -8.80 -15.14 4.49
CA PRO A 78 -9.87 -15.09 5.49
C PRO A 78 -9.46 -14.56 6.88
N GLU A 79 -8.19 -14.75 7.27
CA GLU A 79 -7.64 -14.24 8.52
C GLU A 79 -7.59 -12.70 8.61
N HIS A 80 -7.82 -11.99 7.53
CA HIS A 80 -7.84 -10.53 7.50
C HIS A 80 -9.21 -9.90 7.83
N VAL A 81 -10.25 -10.71 8.09
CA VAL A 81 -11.59 -10.22 8.48
C VAL A 81 -11.53 -9.29 9.71
N GLU A 82 -10.77 -9.68 10.73
CA GLU A 82 -10.61 -8.85 11.93
C GLU A 82 -9.90 -7.51 11.64
N LEU A 83 -8.96 -7.51 10.70
CA LEU A 83 -8.27 -6.28 10.29
C LEU A 83 -9.19 -5.36 9.48
N GLU A 84 -10.03 -5.90 8.60
CA GLU A 84 -11.09 -5.12 7.93
C GLU A 84 -11.98 -4.40 8.94
N ASP A 85 -12.46 -5.14 9.93
CA ASP A 85 -13.33 -4.59 10.98
C ASP A 85 -12.60 -3.53 11.82
N ALA A 86 -11.32 -3.74 12.13
CA ALA A 86 -10.52 -2.76 12.86
C ALA A 86 -10.33 -1.47 12.05
N ILE A 87 -10.09 -1.57 10.74
CA ILE A 87 -9.98 -0.42 9.83
C ILE A 87 -11.27 0.42 9.87
N VAL A 88 -12.42 -0.24 9.74
CA VAL A 88 -13.73 0.45 9.73
C VAL A 88 -14.02 1.07 11.10
N ARG A 89 -13.80 0.33 12.20
CA ARG A 89 -14.01 0.87 13.57
C ARG A 89 -13.11 2.08 13.88
N ALA A 90 -11.91 2.13 13.31
CA ALA A 90 -10.99 3.26 13.48
C ALA A 90 -11.31 4.47 12.58
N GLY A 91 -12.45 4.48 11.89
CA GLY A 91 -12.88 5.59 11.03
C GLY A 91 -12.26 5.57 9.62
N GLY A 92 -11.67 4.45 9.22
CA GLY A 92 -11.22 4.19 7.86
C GLY A 92 -12.29 3.49 7.01
N ALA A 93 -11.86 2.85 5.90
CA ALA A 93 -12.77 2.17 4.99
C ALA A 93 -12.15 0.90 4.38
N VAL A 94 -13.02 -0.02 4.00
CA VAL A 94 -12.75 -1.09 3.03
C VAL A 94 -13.59 -0.82 1.78
N ALA A 95 -12.98 -0.86 0.61
CA ALA A 95 -13.63 -0.49 -0.64
C ALA A 95 -13.35 -1.51 -1.76
N THR A 96 -14.35 -1.79 -2.57
CA THR A 96 -14.27 -2.73 -3.69
C THR A 96 -15.22 -2.36 -4.83
N MET A 97 -14.89 -2.73 -6.05
CA MET A 97 -15.78 -2.63 -7.20
C MET A 97 -16.62 -3.89 -7.46
N LEU A 98 -16.44 -4.91 -6.63
CA LEU A 98 -17.09 -6.20 -6.82
C LEU A 98 -18.38 -6.30 -5.99
N ILE A 99 -19.32 -7.07 -6.50
CA ILE A 99 -20.56 -7.38 -5.77
C ILE A 99 -20.24 -8.29 -4.56
N PRO A 100 -21.02 -8.21 -3.47
CA PRO A 100 -20.83 -9.07 -2.30
C PRO A 100 -20.73 -10.56 -2.65
N GLY A 101 -19.84 -11.27 -1.96
CA GLY A 101 -19.62 -12.70 -2.14
C GLY A 101 -18.71 -13.07 -3.34
N THR A 102 -18.28 -12.10 -4.16
CA THR A 102 -17.38 -12.39 -5.29
C THR A 102 -15.97 -12.69 -4.79
N PRO A 103 -15.38 -13.86 -5.13
CA PRO A 103 -14.01 -14.18 -4.75
C PRO A 103 -12.99 -13.31 -5.49
N ALA A 104 -11.80 -13.16 -4.90
CA ALA A 104 -10.70 -12.46 -5.54
C ALA A 104 -10.21 -13.22 -6.79
N SER A 105 -9.80 -12.46 -7.81
CA SER A 105 -9.12 -12.94 -9.02
C SER A 105 -7.87 -12.11 -9.27
N GLU A 106 -6.98 -12.57 -10.13
CA GLU A 106 -5.82 -11.79 -10.57
C GLU A 106 -6.26 -10.45 -11.19
N GLN A 107 -7.24 -10.52 -12.09
CA GLN A 107 -7.77 -9.32 -12.74
C GLN A 107 -8.36 -8.31 -11.75
N SER A 108 -9.13 -8.77 -10.76
CA SER A 108 -9.73 -7.87 -9.77
C SER A 108 -8.68 -7.26 -8.82
N ARG A 109 -7.60 -8.01 -8.52
CA ARG A 109 -6.46 -7.47 -7.76
C ARG A 109 -5.73 -6.37 -8.54
N ILE A 110 -5.51 -6.55 -9.86
CA ILE A 110 -4.92 -5.50 -10.71
C ILE A 110 -5.84 -4.28 -10.80
N GLN A 111 -7.15 -4.48 -10.94
CA GLN A 111 -8.11 -3.36 -10.99
C GLN A 111 -8.11 -2.55 -9.69
N ARG A 112 -8.05 -3.20 -8.53
CA ARG A 112 -8.01 -2.49 -7.24
C ARG A 112 -6.70 -1.72 -7.03
N ASP A 113 -5.57 -2.18 -7.63
CA ASP A 113 -4.29 -1.47 -7.58
C ASP A 113 -4.38 -0.09 -8.23
N ARG A 114 -5.19 0.03 -9.27
CA ARG A 114 -5.50 1.33 -9.89
C ARG A 114 -6.22 2.24 -8.91
N LEU A 115 -7.20 1.74 -8.16
CA LEU A 115 -7.92 2.53 -7.15
C LEU A 115 -7.00 3.05 -6.05
N GLN A 116 -5.99 2.27 -5.64
CA GLN A 116 -4.98 2.74 -4.69
C GLN A 116 -4.22 3.95 -5.24
N ALA A 117 -3.78 3.89 -6.49
CA ALA A 117 -3.07 4.98 -7.14
C ALA A 117 -3.97 6.22 -7.38
N GLU A 118 -5.26 6.01 -7.70
CA GLU A 118 -6.24 7.10 -7.87
C GLU A 118 -6.52 7.82 -6.55
N GLN A 119 -6.67 7.07 -5.47
CA GLN A 119 -6.95 7.61 -4.12
C GLN A 119 -5.75 8.38 -3.57
N ALA A 120 -4.53 7.86 -3.77
CA ALA A 120 -3.34 8.40 -3.16
C ALA A 120 -2.77 9.61 -3.90
N ARG A 121 -2.17 10.56 -3.16
CA ARG A 121 -1.34 11.63 -3.75
C ARG A 121 0.06 11.13 -4.13
N ALA A 122 0.52 10.09 -3.45
CA ALA A 122 1.82 9.46 -3.68
C ALA A 122 1.76 7.97 -3.39
N VAL A 123 2.60 7.21 -4.08
CA VAL A 123 2.76 5.76 -3.88
C VAL A 123 4.19 5.46 -3.43
N VAL A 124 4.33 4.71 -2.35
CA VAL A 124 5.59 4.23 -1.80
C VAL A 124 5.67 2.72 -2.00
N LEU A 125 6.62 2.28 -2.82
CA LEU A 125 7.02 0.88 -2.94
C LEU A 125 8.04 0.55 -1.86
N VAL A 126 7.65 -0.28 -0.89
CA VAL A 126 8.56 -0.65 0.22
C VAL A 126 9.57 -1.69 -0.24
N CYS A 127 9.11 -2.83 -0.75
CA CYS A 127 9.95 -3.83 -1.40
C CYS A 127 9.11 -4.66 -2.38
N SER A 128 9.71 -5.10 -3.46
CA SER A 128 9.08 -5.99 -4.43
C SER A 128 10.13 -6.72 -5.25
N GLU A 129 9.87 -7.95 -5.58
CA GLU A 129 10.53 -8.67 -6.65
C GLU A 129 10.09 -8.18 -8.03
N ILE A 130 10.85 -8.48 -9.08
CA ILE A 130 10.46 -8.22 -10.47
C ILE A 130 9.16 -9.00 -10.77
N GLY A 131 8.19 -8.31 -11.38
CA GLY A 131 6.88 -8.91 -11.68
C GLY A 131 5.93 -8.97 -10.49
N GLY A 132 6.33 -8.48 -9.31
CA GLY A 132 5.48 -8.43 -8.14
C GLY A 132 4.24 -7.56 -8.33
N GLY A 133 3.12 -7.94 -7.70
CA GLY A 133 1.82 -7.26 -7.84
C GLY A 133 1.86 -5.76 -7.53
N ALA A 134 2.67 -5.33 -6.56
CA ALA A 134 2.81 -3.92 -6.19
C ALA A 134 3.32 -3.02 -7.33
N LEU A 135 4.02 -3.59 -8.32
CA LEU A 135 4.48 -2.84 -9.48
C LEU A 135 3.33 -2.37 -10.39
N PHE A 136 2.16 -3.00 -10.34
CA PHE A 136 0.97 -2.49 -11.02
C PHE A 136 0.52 -1.15 -10.42
N THR A 137 0.51 -1.02 -9.08
CA THR A 137 0.18 0.25 -8.43
C THR A 137 1.19 1.34 -8.81
N MET A 138 2.49 1.02 -8.87
CA MET A 138 3.54 1.94 -9.33
C MET A 138 3.32 2.38 -10.76
N ARG A 139 2.95 1.47 -11.66
CA ARG A 139 2.62 1.79 -13.06
C ARG A 139 1.41 2.69 -13.17
N PHE A 140 0.31 2.38 -12.47
CA PHE A 140 -0.88 3.23 -12.48
C PHE A 140 -0.60 4.62 -11.90
N ALA A 141 0.22 4.71 -10.86
CA ALA A 141 0.66 6.00 -10.31
C ALA A 141 1.40 6.84 -11.36
N LYS A 142 2.28 6.20 -12.16
CA LYS A 142 2.96 6.85 -13.29
C LYS A 142 1.98 7.38 -14.33
N GLU A 143 1.04 6.53 -14.76
CA GLU A 143 0.00 6.90 -15.74
C GLU A 143 -0.88 8.07 -15.27
N LEU A 144 -1.13 8.14 -13.96
CA LEU A 144 -1.94 9.19 -13.32
C LEU A 144 -1.14 10.44 -12.91
N GLY A 145 0.15 10.47 -13.18
CA GLY A 145 1.02 11.59 -12.77
C GLY A 145 1.16 11.75 -11.26
N ARG A 146 0.99 10.68 -10.48
CA ARG A 146 1.19 10.68 -9.04
C ARG A 146 2.68 10.59 -8.70
N ALA A 147 3.08 11.21 -7.59
CA ALA A 147 4.43 11.03 -7.06
C ALA A 147 4.67 9.55 -6.73
N ARG A 148 5.84 9.03 -7.13
CA ARG A 148 6.22 7.63 -6.92
C ARG A 148 7.55 7.59 -6.19
N TYR A 149 7.59 6.83 -5.12
CA TYR A 149 8.79 6.59 -4.34
C TYR A 149 9.09 5.11 -4.31
N ALA A 150 10.35 4.74 -4.46
CA ALA A 150 10.80 3.38 -4.20
C ALA A 150 11.87 3.41 -3.11
N VAL A 151 11.67 2.60 -2.09
CA VAL A 151 12.63 2.48 -1.01
C VAL A 151 13.95 1.93 -1.56
N VAL A 152 15.05 2.63 -1.27
CA VAL A 152 16.39 2.17 -1.62
C VAL A 152 16.70 0.94 -0.79
N PRO A 153 17.11 -0.18 -1.41
CA PRO A 153 17.51 -1.38 -0.67
C PRO A 153 18.58 -1.06 0.38
N PRO A 154 18.52 -1.64 1.57
CA PRO A 154 19.60 -1.50 2.55
C PRO A 154 20.88 -2.18 2.06
N ASP A 155 22.04 -1.74 2.55
CA ASP A 155 23.36 -2.20 2.09
C ASP A 155 23.56 -3.73 2.23
N ASP A 156 22.92 -4.34 3.22
CA ASP A 156 22.95 -5.79 3.47
C ASP A 156 21.99 -6.60 2.57
N ALA A 157 21.23 -5.94 1.70
CA ALA A 157 20.30 -6.57 0.76
C ALA A 157 20.86 -6.69 -0.66
N ASP A 158 22.19 -6.56 -0.85
CA ASP A 158 22.80 -6.67 -2.18
C ASP A 158 22.53 -8.05 -2.79
N GLY A 159 21.97 -8.02 -4.03
CA GLY A 159 21.56 -9.22 -4.74
C GLY A 159 20.27 -9.90 -4.24
N ASP A 160 19.61 -9.40 -3.20
CA ASP A 160 18.34 -9.96 -2.73
C ASP A 160 17.20 -9.66 -3.73
N PRO A 161 16.59 -10.70 -4.35
CA PRO A 161 15.53 -10.52 -5.34
C PRO A 161 14.29 -9.80 -4.80
N SER A 162 14.08 -9.79 -3.49
CA SER A 162 12.96 -9.08 -2.83
C SER A 162 12.97 -7.57 -3.10
N TRP A 163 14.11 -7.01 -3.54
CA TRP A 163 14.29 -5.58 -3.82
C TRP A 163 14.47 -5.27 -5.31
N ALA A 164 14.51 -6.29 -6.16
CA ALA A 164 14.80 -6.08 -7.59
C ALA A 164 13.74 -5.22 -8.30
N GLY A 165 12.47 -5.30 -7.87
CA GLY A 165 11.40 -4.42 -8.35
C GLY A 165 11.56 -2.97 -7.92
N ASN A 166 12.20 -2.71 -6.77
CA ASN A 166 12.53 -1.36 -6.33
C ASN A 166 13.58 -0.73 -7.25
N LEU A 167 14.66 -1.46 -7.54
CA LEU A 167 15.70 -1.00 -8.46
C LEU A 167 15.13 -0.74 -9.85
N GLN A 168 14.25 -1.60 -10.35
CA GLN A 168 13.51 -1.39 -11.59
C GLN A 168 12.66 -0.11 -11.54
N SER A 169 11.94 0.12 -10.44
CA SER A 169 11.10 1.31 -10.28
C SER A 169 11.91 2.59 -10.21
N LEU A 170 13.08 2.57 -9.56
CA LEU A 170 14.03 3.70 -9.53
C LEU A 170 14.56 4.00 -10.94
N ALA A 171 14.97 2.97 -11.70
CA ALA A 171 15.38 3.11 -13.09
C ALA A 171 14.26 3.64 -14.00
N ASP A 172 12.98 3.35 -13.66
CA ASP A 172 11.78 3.87 -14.35
C ASP A 172 11.33 5.26 -13.85
N GLY A 173 12.17 5.95 -13.06
CA GLY A 173 11.96 7.33 -12.64
C GLY A 173 11.10 7.48 -11.37
N ALA A 174 10.98 6.47 -10.53
CA ALA A 174 10.51 6.66 -9.17
C ALA A 174 11.60 7.38 -8.36
N GLU A 175 11.19 8.22 -7.40
CA GLU A 175 12.14 8.93 -6.55
C GLU A 175 12.68 8.00 -5.45
N PRO A 176 13.98 8.09 -5.13
CA PRO A 176 14.54 7.27 -4.07
C PRO A 176 14.00 7.70 -2.71
N LEU A 177 13.59 6.73 -1.91
CA LEU A 177 13.20 6.91 -0.52
C LEU A 177 14.20 6.14 0.35
N PRO A 178 14.88 6.78 1.31
CA PRO A 178 15.85 6.07 2.14
C PRO A 178 15.19 5.00 3.03
N PHE A 179 15.92 3.91 3.29
CA PHE A 179 15.52 2.87 4.24
C PHE A 179 15.75 3.34 5.69
N ASP A 180 15.36 4.58 5.95
CA ASP A 180 15.31 5.22 7.26
C ASP A 180 13.97 5.94 7.41
N VAL A 181 13.23 5.59 8.44
CA VAL A 181 11.85 6.07 8.61
C VAL A 181 11.79 7.57 8.81
N ALA A 182 12.71 8.15 9.57
CA ALA A 182 12.69 9.59 9.86
C ALA A 182 13.00 10.40 8.60
N ALA A 183 14.02 9.99 7.83
CA ALA A 183 14.37 10.62 6.56
C ALA A 183 13.24 10.44 5.52
N ALA A 184 12.63 9.25 5.44
CA ALA A 184 11.51 8.98 4.54
C ALA A 184 10.30 9.88 4.85
N LEU A 185 9.93 10.02 6.12
CA LEU A 185 8.84 10.89 6.56
C LEU A 185 9.13 12.36 6.23
N ALA A 186 10.36 12.83 6.43
CA ALA A 186 10.75 14.20 6.09
C ALA A 186 10.57 14.51 4.59
N ILE A 187 10.92 13.57 3.70
CA ILE A 187 10.72 13.69 2.24
C ILE A 187 9.23 13.74 1.91
N LEU A 188 8.42 12.84 2.48
CA LEU A 188 7.00 12.75 2.19
C LEU A 188 6.22 13.98 2.70
N ASP A 189 6.60 14.54 3.85
CA ASP A 189 5.98 15.75 4.42
C ASP A 189 6.37 17.02 3.65
N TYR A 190 7.62 17.14 3.21
CA TYR A 190 8.09 18.31 2.44
C TYR A 190 7.27 18.52 1.16
N ARG A 191 6.90 17.45 0.48
CA ARG A 191 6.13 17.51 -0.77
C ARG A 191 4.61 17.64 -0.59
N LYS A 192 4.14 17.74 0.63
CA LYS A 192 2.73 18.06 0.96
C LYS A 192 2.46 19.56 0.88
N ARG A 193 3.51 20.38 0.94
CA ARG A 193 3.46 21.85 0.89
C ARG A 193 3.53 22.35 -0.54
#